data_921473904cb1ceb8951acfb8fb421551
#
_entry.id   921473904cb1ceb8951acfb8fb421551
#
_cell.length_a   1.000
_cell.length_b   1.000
_cell.length_c   1.000
_cell.angle_alpha   90.00
_cell.angle_beta   90.00
_cell.angle_gamma   90.00
#
_symmetry.space_group_name_H-M   'P 1'
#
loop_
_entity.id
_entity.type
_entity.pdbx_description
1 polymer ?
#
loop_
_entity_poly.entity_id
_entity_poly.type
_entity_poly.pdbx_seq_one_letter_code
_entity_poly.pdbx_strand_id
1 'polypeptide(L)'
;MELECGEHRWPLALQSKRQTSTAISTAESETISLQRCLLKEGLPLQEALSAMLGLSLPLHALEDNSQCIAAVTNGYSANLRHLAHVQRTCISSMHEAFFPEVEEDVLTGEVDAQPELNCTIAYCPSAEHKGDMFTKPLDRAPFMAGLEKIGMRL
;
A
#
# COMPACT_ATOMS: atom_id res chain seq x y z
N MET A 1 -2.41 -4.17 -7.70
CA MET A 1 -3.69 -3.68 -7.18
C MET A 1 -4.84 -4.41 -7.86
N GLU A 2 -5.87 -4.66 -7.13
CA GLU A 2 -7.10 -5.28 -7.64
C GLU A 2 -8.31 -4.54 -7.05
N LEU A 3 -9.40 -4.54 -7.80
CA LEU A 3 -10.72 -4.13 -7.35
C LEU A 3 -11.49 -5.38 -6.95
N GLU A 4 -12.06 -5.36 -5.74
CA GLU A 4 -12.88 -6.46 -5.22
C GLU A 4 -14.34 -5.99 -5.08
N CYS A 5 -15.28 -6.82 -5.51
CA CYS A 5 -16.70 -6.60 -5.30
C CYS A 5 -17.38 -7.96 -5.05
N GLY A 6 -17.70 -8.25 -3.79
CA GLY A 6 -18.15 -9.57 -3.38
C GLY A 6 -17.11 -10.65 -3.67
N GLU A 7 -17.48 -11.65 -4.46
CA GLU A 7 -16.56 -12.74 -4.87
C GLU A 7 -15.76 -12.41 -6.15
N HIS A 8 -16.05 -11.29 -6.79
CA HIS A 8 -15.40 -10.90 -8.03
C HIS A 8 -14.17 -10.04 -7.77
N ARG A 9 -13.11 -10.30 -8.54
CA ARG A 9 -11.82 -9.60 -8.44
C ARG A 9 -11.32 -9.25 -9.82
N TRP A 10 -10.88 -8.00 -9.97
CA TRP A 10 -10.30 -7.50 -11.22
C TRP A 10 -8.93 -6.90 -10.97
N PRO A 11 -7.88 -7.43 -11.59
CA PRO A 11 -6.57 -6.82 -11.52
C PRO A 11 -6.60 -5.47 -12.27
N LEU A 12 -6.27 -4.39 -11.58
CA LEU A 12 -6.27 -3.04 -12.14
C LEU A 12 -4.86 -2.60 -12.55
N ALA A 13 -3.87 -2.89 -11.70
CA ALA A 13 -2.50 -2.53 -11.97
C ALA A 13 -1.53 -3.56 -11.37
N LEU A 14 -0.56 -3.96 -12.17
CA LEU A 14 0.52 -4.85 -11.78
C LEU A 14 1.84 -4.17 -12.13
N GLN A 15 2.75 -4.10 -11.17
CA GLN A 15 4.06 -3.51 -11.41
C GLN A 15 5.16 -4.39 -10.81
N SER A 16 6.15 -4.73 -11.63
CA SER A 16 7.43 -5.25 -11.20
C SER A 16 8.52 -4.35 -11.75
N LYS A 17 9.17 -3.58 -10.89
CA LYS A 17 10.19 -2.61 -11.29
C LYS A 17 11.38 -2.67 -10.35
N ARG A 18 12.56 -2.77 -10.93
CA ARG A 18 13.80 -2.68 -10.15
C ARG A 18 13.87 -1.32 -9.45
N GLN A 19 14.19 -1.33 -8.17
CA GLN A 19 14.45 -0.10 -7.42
C GLN A 19 15.69 0.61 -7.99
N THR A 20 15.65 1.93 -8.02
CA THR A 20 16.75 2.75 -8.54
C THR A 20 17.93 2.87 -7.58
N SER A 21 17.70 2.57 -6.31
CA SER A 21 18.69 2.63 -5.23
C SER A 21 18.82 1.27 -4.55
N THR A 22 19.99 1.02 -3.99
CA THR A 22 20.25 -0.20 -3.24
C THR A 22 19.66 -0.06 -1.83
N ALA A 23 18.75 -0.95 -1.48
CA ALA A 23 18.25 -1.05 -0.11
C ALA A 23 19.26 -1.83 0.75
N ILE A 24 19.45 -1.41 1.99
CA ILE A 24 20.36 -2.03 2.95
C ILE A 24 19.66 -3.17 3.70
N SER A 25 18.33 -3.11 3.79
CA SER A 25 17.52 -4.11 4.47
C SER A 25 16.22 -4.41 3.71
N THR A 26 15.60 -5.55 4.01
CA THR A 26 14.29 -5.92 3.46
C THR A 26 13.23 -4.90 3.85
N ALA A 27 13.22 -4.45 5.11
CA ALA A 27 12.27 -3.44 5.58
C ALA A 27 12.38 -2.12 4.81
N GLU A 28 13.61 -1.71 4.46
CA GLU A 28 13.85 -0.54 3.61
C GLU A 28 13.25 -0.72 2.22
N SER A 29 13.52 -1.87 1.60
CA SER A 29 13.00 -2.20 0.28
C SER A 29 11.47 -2.19 0.24
N GLU A 30 10.83 -2.82 1.23
CA GLU A 30 9.37 -2.87 1.32
C GLU A 30 8.76 -1.50 1.60
N THR A 31 9.37 -0.70 2.49
CA THR A 31 8.91 0.67 2.76
C THR A 31 8.92 1.56 1.52
N ILE A 32 9.96 1.44 0.68
CA ILE A 32 10.05 2.17 -0.58
C ILE A 32 8.97 1.70 -1.57
N SER A 33 8.77 0.39 -1.64
CA SER A 33 7.77 -0.23 -2.50
C SER A 33 6.36 0.18 -2.09
N LEU A 34 6.06 0.14 -0.80
CA LEU A 34 4.78 0.54 -0.22
C LEU A 34 4.47 2.01 -0.52
N GLN A 35 5.44 2.92 -0.26
CA GLN A 35 5.24 4.33 -0.56
C GLN A 35 4.91 4.54 -2.03
N ARG A 36 5.63 3.89 -2.92
CA ARG A 36 5.38 4.03 -4.35
C ARG A 36 4.00 3.50 -4.73
N CYS A 37 3.65 2.31 -4.23
CA CYS A 37 2.36 1.71 -4.49
C CYS A 37 1.20 2.57 -3.95
N LEU A 38 1.33 3.06 -2.72
CA LEU A 38 0.31 3.86 -2.07
C LEU A 38 0.14 5.23 -2.73
N LEU A 39 1.21 6.06 -2.73
CA LEU A 39 1.10 7.47 -3.08
C LEU A 39 1.07 7.73 -4.59
N LYS A 40 1.65 6.86 -5.42
CA LYS A 40 1.72 7.08 -6.87
C LYS A 40 0.67 6.32 -7.66
N GLU A 41 0.17 5.23 -7.12
CA GLU A 41 -0.76 4.36 -7.82
C GLU A 41 -2.09 4.21 -7.05
N GLY A 42 -2.02 3.83 -5.76
CA GLY A 42 -3.17 3.46 -4.95
C GLY A 42 -4.14 4.61 -4.71
N LEU A 43 -3.68 5.68 -4.08
CA LEU A 43 -4.53 6.83 -3.76
C LEU A 43 -5.08 7.52 -5.02
N PRO A 44 -4.27 7.81 -6.07
CA PRO A 44 -4.82 8.39 -7.29
C PRO A 44 -5.85 7.49 -7.99
N LEU A 45 -5.64 6.18 -7.97
CA LEU A 45 -6.59 5.25 -8.59
C LEU A 45 -7.88 5.13 -7.75
N GLN A 46 -7.77 5.10 -6.42
CA GLN A 46 -8.90 5.13 -5.51
C GLN A 46 -9.78 6.38 -5.75
N GLU A 47 -9.15 7.55 -5.80
CA GLU A 47 -9.83 8.82 -6.06
C GLU A 47 -10.54 8.82 -7.41
N ALA A 48 -9.84 8.41 -8.47
CA ALA A 48 -10.41 8.35 -9.82
C ALA A 48 -11.60 7.39 -9.90
N LEU A 49 -11.47 6.19 -9.34
CA LEU A 49 -12.55 5.19 -9.34
C LEU A 49 -13.72 5.64 -8.48
N SER A 50 -13.46 6.22 -7.30
CA SER A 50 -14.51 6.77 -6.43
C SER A 50 -15.31 7.85 -7.14
N ALA A 51 -14.63 8.76 -7.84
CA ALA A 51 -15.29 9.80 -8.63
C ALA A 51 -16.11 9.23 -9.80
N MET A 52 -15.56 8.23 -10.50
CA MET A 52 -16.27 7.59 -11.63
C MET A 52 -17.51 6.81 -11.20
N LEU A 53 -17.47 6.16 -10.05
CA LEU A 53 -18.55 5.31 -9.56
C LEU A 53 -19.52 6.07 -8.65
N GLY A 54 -19.17 7.26 -8.18
CA GLY A 54 -19.96 8.01 -7.21
C GLY A 54 -20.00 7.34 -5.83
N LEU A 55 -18.96 6.57 -5.48
CA LEU A 55 -18.88 5.78 -4.25
C LEU A 55 -17.54 6.09 -3.56
N SER A 56 -17.54 6.09 -2.22
CA SER A 56 -16.28 6.07 -1.45
C SER A 56 -15.73 4.64 -1.44
N LEU A 57 -14.59 4.43 -2.10
CA LEU A 57 -13.95 3.12 -2.19
C LEU A 57 -12.86 2.99 -1.12
N PRO A 58 -12.88 1.93 -0.29
CA PRO A 58 -11.78 1.68 0.63
C PRO A 58 -10.53 1.21 -0.11
N LEU A 59 -9.36 1.60 0.40
CA LEU A 59 -8.05 1.12 -0.06
C LEU A 59 -7.39 0.30 1.05
N HIS A 60 -7.16 -0.99 0.79
CA HIS A 60 -6.51 -1.89 1.73
C HIS A 60 -5.12 -2.25 1.24
N ALA A 61 -4.09 -1.79 1.95
CA ALA A 61 -2.71 -2.19 1.72
C ALA A 61 -2.39 -3.46 2.51
N LEU A 62 -1.86 -4.47 1.82
CA LEU A 62 -1.40 -5.71 2.42
C LEU A 62 0.12 -5.77 2.35
N GLU A 63 0.77 -6.00 3.49
CA GLU A 63 2.23 -5.98 3.64
C GLU A 63 2.68 -7.20 4.46
N ASP A 64 3.74 -7.88 4.06
CA ASP A 64 4.27 -9.05 4.77
C ASP A 64 5.42 -8.72 5.72
N ASN A 65 5.92 -7.48 5.71
CA ASN A 65 7.01 -7.03 6.56
C ASN A 65 6.50 -6.25 7.78
N SER A 66 6.53 -6.90 8.94
CA SER A 66 6.07 -6.29 10.20
C SER A 66 6.84 -5.04 10.61
N GLN A 67 8.13 -4.91 10.23
CA GLN A 67 8.91 -3.71 10.52
C GLN A 67 8.48 -2.53 9.65
N CYS A 68 8.11 -2.78 8.39
CA CYS A 68 7.53 -1.78 7.51
C CYS A 68 6.19 -1.30 8.08
N ILE A 69 5.30 -2.21 8.45
CA ILE A 69 4.00 -1.87 9.07
C ILE A 69 4.21 -1.04 10.34
N ALA A 70 5.09 -1.47 11.25
CA ALA A 70 5.37 -0.74 12.49
C ALA A 70 5.91 0.68 12.23
N ALA A 71 6.80 0.84 11.24
CA ALA A 71 7.35 2.14 10.88
C ALA A 71 6.24 3.09 10.38
N VAL A 72 5.35 2.58 9.53
CA VAL A 72 4.23 3.37 8.99
C VAL A 72 3.19 3.68 10.07
N THR A 73 2.84 2.70 10.90
CA THR A 73 1.89 2.91 12.02
C THR A 73 2.38 3.94 13.02
N ASN A 74 3.68 3.98 13.29
CA ASN A 74 4.27 4.95 14.21
C ASN A 74 4.59 6.31 13.54
N GLY A 75 4.47 6.42 12.22
CA GLY A 75 4.87 7.61 11.46
C GLY A 75 6.38 7.87 11.42
N TYR A 76 7.17 7.02 12.08
CA TYR A 76 8.60 7.19 12.23
C TYR A 76 9.32 5.86 12.49
N SER A 77 10.55 5.76 12.01
CA SER A 77 11.47 4.67 12.35
C SER A 77 12.91 5.19 12.42
N ALA A 78 13.57 4.99 13.57
CA ALA A 78 14.96 5.39 13.76
C ALA A 78 15.91 4.69 12.75
N ASN A 79 15.63 3.44 12.42
CA ASN A 79 16.42 2.65 11.49
C ASN A 79 16.23 3.06 10.03
N LEU A 80 15.09 3.68 9.70
CA LEU A 80 14.70 4.05 8.33
C LEU A 80 14.76 5.57 8.10
N ARG A 81 15.22 6.37 9.08
CA ARG A 81 15.26 7.83 8.97
C ARG A 81 16.06 8.36 7.79
N HIS A 82 17.06 7.60 7.33
CA HIS A 82 17.90 7.98 6.20
C HIS A 82 17.15 7.92 4.85
N LEU A 83 16.03 7.19 4.78
CA LEU A 83 15.23 7.06 3.55
C LEU A 83 14.71 8.39 3.05
N ALA A 84 14.37 9.32 3.93
CA ALA A 84 13.90 10.65 3.55
C ALA A 84 14.96 11.42 2.74
N HIS A 85 16.23 11.29 3.10
CA HIS A 85 17.33 11.98 2.46
C HIS A 85 17.85 11.29 1.20
N VAL A 86 18.01 9.97 1.26
CA VAL A 86 18.66 9.21 0.19
C VAL A 86 17.66 8.81 -0.90
N GLN A 87 16.43 8.48 -0.53
CA GLN A 87 15.45 7.88 -1.44
C GLN A 87 14.16 8.69 -1.58
N ARG A 88 14.07 9.85 -0.92
CA ARG A 88 12.87 10.69 -0.88
C ARG A 88 11.62 9.90 -0.43
N THR A 89 11.84 8.93 0.47
CA THR A 89 10.76 8.13 1.06
C THR A 89 10.34 8.80 2.36
N CYS A 90 9.08 9.20 2.44
CA CYS A 90 8.51 9.89 3.60
C CYS A 90 7.56 8.95 4.35
N ILE A 91 7.99 8.48 5.52
CA ILE A 91 7.18 7.57 6.35
C ILE A 91 5.97 8.32 6.94
N SER A 92 6.14 9.59 7.33
CA SER A 92 5.03 10.40 7.85
C SER A 92 3.90 10.60 6.83
N SER A 93 4.22 10.82 5.55
CA SER A 93 3.17 10.93 4.52
C SER A 93 2.38 9.63 4.31
N MET A 94 3.02 8.47 4.53
CA MET A 94 2.28 7.20 4.54
C MET A 94 1.44 7.06 5.80
N HIS A 95 1.98 7.48 6.94
CA HIS A 95 1.24 7.50 8.21
C HIS A 95 -0.02 8.37 8.08
N GLU A 96 0.10 9.60 7.62
CA GLU A 96 -1.02 10.52 7.40
C GLU A 96 -2.10 9.92 6.45
N ALA A 97 -1.67 9.15 5.43
CA ALA A 97 -2.61 8.50 4.52
C ALA A 97 -3.41 7.37 5.18
N PHE A 98 -2.81 6.63 6.13
CA PHE A 98 -3.48 5.53 6.84
C PHE A 98 -4.16 5.97 8.15
N PHE A 99 -3.65 7.03 8.77
CA PHE A 99 -4.06 7.52 10.09
C PHE A 99 -4.20 9.05 10.03
N PRO A 100 -5.16 9.59 9.28
CA PRO A 100 -5.35 11.02 9.17
C PRO A 100 -5.70 11.61 10.54
N GLU A 101 -5.05 12.72 10.90
CA GLU A 101 -5.44 13.48 12.09
C GLU A 101 -6.81 14.10 11.85
N VAL A 102 -7.70 13.95 12.81
CA VAL A 102 -9.01 14.63 12.79
C VAL A 102 -8.79 16.03 13.36
N GLU A 103 -8.85 17.04 12.52
CA GLU A 103 -8.81 18.43 12.98
C GLU A 103 -10.18 18.76 13.65
N GLU A 104 -10.14 19.01 14.96
CA GLU A 104 -11.26 19.64 15.65
C GLU A 104 -11.23 21.15 15.35
N ASP A 105 -12.31 21.70 14.81
CA ASP A 105 -12.43 23.15 14.70
C ASP A 105 -12.48 23.75 16.11
N VAL A 106 -11.38 24.40 16.50
CA VAL A 106 -11.19 25.00 17.84
C VAL A 106 -12.24 26.06 18.15
N LEU A 107 -12.92 26.64 17.15
CA LEU A 107 -13.91 27.71 17.31
C LEU A 107 -15.34 27.20 17.45
N THR A 108 -15.70 26.11 16.79
CA THR A 108 -17.06 25.59 16.79
C THR A 108 -17.23 24.32 17.61
N GLY A 109 -16.13 23.60 17.90
CA GLY A 109 -16.18 22.26 18.51
C GLY A 109 -16.84 21.22 17.59
N GLU A 110 -17.13 21.57 16.34
CA GLU A 110 -17.60 20.64 15.32
C GLU A 110 -16.40 19.90 14.76
N VAL A 111 -16.44 18.59 14.86
CA VAL A 111 -15.53 17.70 14.16
C VAL A 111 -16.01 17.68 12.72
N ASP A 112 -15.30 18.35 11.81
CA ASP A 112 -15.54 18.17 10.39
C ASP A 112 -15.45 16.67 10.09
N ALA A 113 -16.54 16.09 9.65
CA ALA A 113 -16.55 14.73 9.15
C ALA A 113 -15.65 14.70 7.91
N GLN A 114 -14.37 14.55 8.14
CA GLN A 114 -13.40 14.38 7.04
C GLN A 114 -13.89 13.25 6.16
N PRO A 115 -13.76 13.39 4.84
CA PRO A 115 -14.09 12.30 3.94
C PRO A 115 -13.34 11.08 4.46
N GLU A 116 -14.07 10.03 4.78
CA GLU A 116 -13.52 8.76 5.23
C GLU A 116 -12.49 8.30 4.18
N LEU A 117 -11.24 8.74 4.33
CA LEU A 117 -10.11 8.13 3.66
C LEU A 117 -10.01 6.71 4.23
N ASN A 118 -10.84 5.83 3.69
CA ASN A 118 -10.88 4.42 4.02
C ASN A 118 -9.60 3.75 3.52
N CYS A 119 -8.45 4.18 4.07
CA CYS A 119 -7.15 3.60 3.75
C CYS A 119 -6.67 2.81 4.96
N THR A 120 -6.38 1.54 4.79
CA THR A 120 -5.92 0.66 5.87
C THR A 120 -4.68 -0.11 5.46
N ILE A 121 -3.83 -0.44 6.42
CA ILE A 121 -2.68 -1.32 6.25
C ILE A 121 -2.83 -2.53 7.17
N ALA A 122 -2.62 -3.74 6.63
CA ALA A 122 -2.72 -4.97 7.38
C ALA A 122 -1.59 -5.93 7.02
N TYR A 123 -1.24 -6.79 7.99
CA TYR A 123 -0.27 -7.86 7.76
C TYR A 123 -0.91 -8.96 6.89
N CYS A 124 -0.17 -9.38 5.87
CA CYS A 124 -0.51 -10.51 5.02
C CYS A 124 0.68 -11.50 5.02
N PRO A 125 0.47 -12.77 5.40
CA PRO A 125 1.53 -13.76 5.32
C PRO A 125 2.09 -13.88 3.90
N SER A 126 3.43 -14.02 3.75
CA SER A 126 4.08 -14.12 2.43
C SER A 126 3.49 -15.22 1.54
N ALA A 127 3.01 -16.32 2.14
CA ALA A 127 2.35 -17.40 1.40
C ALA A 127 1.03 -16.97 0.74
N GLU A 128 0.37 -15.94 1.25
CA GLU A 128 -0.88 -15.38 0.76
C GLU A 128 -0.67 -14.09 -0.02
N HIS A 129 0.51 -13.49 0.11
CA HIS A 129 0.84 -12.21 -0.50
C HIS A 129 0.91 -12.33 -2.03
N LYS A 130 -0.05 -11.74 -2.73
CA LYS A 130 -0.18 -11.82 -4.19
C LYS A 130 0.95 -11.12 -4.93
N GLY A 131 1.62 -10.15 -4.28
CA GLY A 131 2.74 -9.40 -4.83
C GLY A 131 4.04 -10.18 -4.94
N ASP A 132 4.22 -11.23 -4.17
CA ASP A 132 5.47 -12.02 -4.10
C ASP A 132 5.91 -12.57 -5.46
N MET A 133 4.95 -12.97 -6.30
CA MET A 133 5.23 -13.49 -7.64
C MET A 133 5.91 -12.47 -8.58
N PHE A 134 5.84 -11.16 -8.27
CA PHE A 134 6.45 -10.12 -9.07
C PHE A 134 7.82 -9.68 -8.57
N THR A 135 8.18 -10.09 -7.35
CA THR A 135 9.41 -9.67 -6.67
C THR A 135 10.46 -10.77 -6.60
N LYS A 136 10.06 -12.03 -6.72
CA LYS A 136 10.93 -13.20 -6.59
C LYS A 136 10.99 -14.00 -7.88
N PRO A 137 12.18 -14.51 -8.28
CA PRO A 137 12.26 -15.50 -9.35
C PRO A 137 11.58 -16.79 -8.86
N LEU A 138 10.45 -17.12 -9.45
CA LEU A 138 9.68 -18.30 -9.11
C LEU A 138 9.82 -19.37 -10.20
N ASP A 139 9.86 -20.63 -9.79
CA ASP A 139 9.67 -21.76 -10.69
C ASP A 139 8.24 -21.74 -11.29
N ARG A 140 8.08 -22.49 -12.38
CA ARG A 140 6.80 -22.50 -13.14
C ARG A 140 5.59 -22.80 -12.28
N ALA A 141 5.67 -23.79 -11.38
CA ALA A 141 4.49 -24.19 -10.58
C ALA A 141 4.05 -23.12 -9.57
N PRO A 142 4.94 -22.52 -8.73
CA PRO A 142 4.59 -21.40 -7.87
C PRO A 142 4.14 -20.17 -8.65
N PHE A 143 4.73 -19.91 -9.83
CA PHE A 143 4.30 -18.80 -10.69
C PHE A 143 2.87 -18.99 -11.19
N MET A 144 2.53 -20.19 -11.67
CA MET A 144 1.18 -20.52 -12.13
C MET A 144 0.15 -20.40 -11.00
N ALA A 145 0.48 -20.89 -9.79
CA ALA A 145 -0.36 -20.71 -8.61
C ALA A 145 -0.54 -19.22 -8.23
N GLY A 146 0.49 -18.39 -8.43
CA GLY A 146 0.42 -16.95 -8.27
C GLY A 146 -0.55 -16.29 -9.25
N LEU A 147 -0.52 -16.69 -10.52
CA LEU A 147 -1.45 -16.19 -11.54
C LEU A 147 -2.92 -16.51 -11.20
N GLU A 148 -3.20 -17.71 -10.70
CA GLU A 148 -4.55 -18.07 -10.25
C GLU A 148 -5.01 -17.20 -9.07
N LYS A 149 -4.12 -16.87 -8.13
CA LYS A 149 -4.43 -15.99 -6.98
C LYS A 149 -4.87 -14.59 -7.40
N ILE A 150 -4.35 -14.07 -8.51
CA ILE A 150 -4.73 -12.76 -9.07
C ILE A 150 -5.88 -12.86 -10.09
N GLY A 151 -6.51 -14.03 -10.19
CA GLY A 151 -7.68 -14.24 -11.06
C GLY A 151 -7.34 -14.46 -12.54
N MET A 152 -6.07 -14.62 -12.90
CA MET A 152 -5.69 -14.98 -14.27
C MET A 152 -5.87 -16.49 -14.49
N ARG A 153 -6.74 -16.82 -15.43
CA ARG A 153 -6.89 -18.20 -15.94
C ARG A 153 -6.18 -18.31 -17.27
N LEU A 154 -5.22 -19.23 -17.39
CA LEU A 154 -4.52 -19.57 -18.62
C LEU A 154 -5.18 -20.78 -19.28
#